data_b9af52df137c836e335a08059e664958
#
_entry.id   b9af52df137c836e335a08059e664958
#
_cell.length_a   1.000
_cell.length_b   1.000
_cell.length_c   1.000
_cell.angle_alpha   90.00
_cell.angle_beta   90.00
_cell.angle_gamma   90.00
#
_symmetry.space_group_name_H-M   'P 1'
#
loop_
_entity.id
_entity.type
_entity.pdbx_description
1 polymer ?
#
loop_
_entity_poly.entity_id
_entity_poly.type
_entity_poly.pdbx_seq_one_letter_code
_entity_poly.pdbx_strand_id
1 'polypeptide(L)'
;MHFDGPFQQFVLRLPGPTLRTALRDTQALTASTVSGQRGAGHLMIGMIRSLAADIHTLAPQSASAVAESVTQILVAGLASLPAAQRTPVSQRAAYHRQQIQACIRARLHEPGLSVASVAAELRLAPSSLHRAWQGAGEGGTIAEWIWAQRLDAARRDLCNPAQRARSISAIAFAWGFNDAAHFSRAFRARFGCAPRDLRDLA
;
A
#
# COMPACT_ATOMS: atom_id res chain seq x y z
N MET A 1 5.93 9.73 -12.60
CA MET A 1 7.39 9.93 -12.61
C MET A 1 7.73 10.49 -13.97
N HIS A 2 8.33 11.67 -14.04
CA HIS A 2 8.87 12.24 -15.27
C HIS A 2 10.38 12.01 -15.26
N PHE A 3 10.93 11.46 -16.32
CA PHE A 3 12.37 11.23 -16.45
C PHE A 3 12.89 12.18 -17.54
N ASP A 4 13.77 13.10 -17.16
CA ASP A 4 14.40 14.06 -18.08
C ASP A 4 15.72 13.47 -18.61
N GLY A 5 15.62 12.46 -19.49
CA GLY A 5 16.81 11.89 -20.11
C GLY A 5 16.70 10.40 -20.45
N PRO A 6 17.76 9.79 -21.05
CA PRO A 6 17.76 8.38 -21.36
C PRO A 6 17.65 7.52 -20.08
N PHE A 7 16.65 6.68 -20.04
CA PHE A 7 16.33 5.80 -18.92
C PHE A 7 16.75 4.36 -19.25
N GLN A 8 17.51 3.74 -18.35
CA GLN A 8 17.86 2.33 -18.44
C GLN A 8 17.34 1.57 -17.21
N GLN A 9 16.61 0.50 -17.42
CA GLN A 9 16.06 -0.34 -16.37
C GLN A 9 16.57 -1.77 -16.48
N PHE A 10 17.01 -2.34 -15.37
CA PHE A 10 17.30 -3.75 -15.22
C PHE A 10 16.26 -4.42 -14.33
N VAL A 11 15.60 -5.46 -14.82
CA VAL A 11 14.54 -6.17 -14.09
C VAL A 11 15.02 -7.56 -13.72
N LEU A 12 15.11 -7.83 -12.41
CA LEU A 12 15.45 -9.14 -11.88
C LEU A 12 14.19 -9.83 -11.35
N ARG A 13 13.90 -11.03 -11.84
CA ARG A 13 12.76 -11.84 -11.38
C ARG A 13 13.26 -13.00 -10.53
N LEU A 14 12.74 -13.09 -9.31
CA LEU A 14 13.05 -14.15 -8.36
C LEU A 14 11.80 -14.98 -8.04
N PRO A 15 11.93 -16.29 -7.78
CA PRO A 15 10.83 -17.11 -7.30
C PRO A 15 10.31 -16.57 -5.96
N GLY A 16 9.00 -16.28 -5.90
CA GLY A 16 8.37 -15.74 -4.70
C GLY A 16 8.56 -16.59 -3.43
N PRO A 17 8.51 -17.93 -3.49
CA PRO A 17 8.79 -18.79 -2.33
C PRO A 17 10.19 -18.57 -1.74
N THR A 18 11.22 -18.43 -2.58
CA THR A 18 12.61 -18.22 -2.16
C THR A 18 12.77 -16.94 -1.33
N LEU A 19 12.16 -15.84 -1.79
CA LEU A 19 12.18 -14.58 -1.05
C LEU A 19 11.40 -14.65 0.26
N ARG A 20 10.22 -15.29 0.27
CA ARG A 20 9.38 -15.42 1.48
C ARG A 20 10.01 -16.29 2.55
N THR A 21 10.82 -17.28 2.18
CA THR A 21 11.55 -18.10 3.13
C THR A 21 12.69 -17.32 3.78
N ALA A 22 13.36 -16.46 3.01
CA ALA A 22 14.53 -15.71 3.47
C ALA A 22 14.19 -14.37 4.14
N LEU A 23 13.07 -13.73 3.74
CA LEU A 23 12.64 -12.43 4.22
C LEU A 23 11.26 -12.53 4.87
N ARG A 24 11.17 -12.16 6.15
CA ARG A 24 9.94 -12.30 6.96
C ARG A 24 8.75 -11.47 6.45
N ASP A 25 9.02 -10.31 5.85
CA ASP A 25 7.99 -9.40 5.33
C ASP A 25 8.46 -8.77 4.01
N THR A 26 8.13 -9.44 2.92
CA THR A 26 8.45 -8.94 1.58
C THR A 26 7.59 -7.75 1.16
N GLN A 27 6.40 -7.57 1.77
CA GLN A 27 5.52 -6.44 1.45
C GLN A 27 6.07 -5.13 2.01
N ALA A 28 6.69 -5.16 3.19
CA ALA A 28 7.34 -3.98 3.78
C ALA A 28 8.52 -3.46 2.94
N LEU A 29 9.06 -4.30 2.05
CA LEU A 29 10.17 -3.95 1.16
C LEU A 29 9.69 -3.37 -0.18
N THR A 30 8.39 -3.41 -0.47
CA THR A 30 7.83 -2.88 -1.71
C THR A 30 8.09 -1.37 -1.80
N ALA A 31 8.54 -0.92 -2.98
CA ALA A 31 8.89 0.47 -3.27
C ALA A 31 10.00 1.07 -2.36
N SER A 32 10.81 0.20 -1.71
CA SER A 32 11.96 0.65 -0.93
C SER A 32 13.14 0.95 -1.84
N THR A 33 13.88 2.02 -1.51
CA THR A 33 15.13 2.37 -2.19
C THR A 33 16.31 1.72 -1.47
N VAL A 34 17.14 0.99 -2.20
CA VAL A 34 18.40 0.45 -1.69
C VAL A 34 19.52 1.42 -2.01
N SER A 35 20.22 1.90 -0.99
CA SER A 35 21.41 2.74 -1.18
C SER A 35 22.58 1.90 -1.69
N GLY A 36 23.14 2.29 -2.82
CA GLY A 36 24.35 1.70 -3.39
C GLY A 36 25.66 2.27 -2.84
N GLN A 37 25.61 3.08 -1.78
CA GLN A 37 26.78 3.82 -1.29
C GLN A 37 27.70 2.96 -0.41
N ARG A 38 27.15 2.08 0.43
CA ARG A 38 27.92 1.28 1.42
C ARG A 38 27.20 -0.03 1.75
N GLY A 39 27.96 -0.96 2.36
CA GLY A 39 27.43 -2.19 2.95
C GLY A 39 26.79 -3.16 1.96
N ALA A 40 25.85 -3.96 2.44
CA ALA A 40 25.19 -5.01 1.64
C ALA A 40 24.44 -4.46 0.42
N GLY A 41 23.89 -3.23 0.51
CA GLY A 41 23.24 -2.56 -0.63
C GLY A 41 24.24 -2.23 -1.74
N HIS A 42 25.46 -1.81 -1.40
CA HIS A 42 26.52 -1.58 -2.38
C HIS A 42 26.92 -2.86 -3.12
N LEU A 43 27.14 -3.94 -2.36
CA LEU A 43 27.45 -5.25 -2.93
C LEU A 43 26.33 -5.74 -3.86
N MET A 44 25.08 -5.60 -3.43
CA MET A 44 23.91 -5.99 -4.21
C MET A 44 23.83 -5.23 -5.54
N ILE A 45 23.99 -3.91 -5.52
CA ILE A 45 23.92 -3.08 -6.74
C ILE A 45 25.14 -3.35 -7.64
N GLY A 46 26.33 -3.51 -7.07
CA GLY A 46 27.53 -3.89 -7.80
C GLY A 46 27.37 -5.22 -8.53
N MET A 47 26.89 -6.23 -7.84
CA MET A 47 26.58 -7.54 -8.41
C MET A 47 25.55 -7.46 -9.54
N ILE A 48 24.44 -6.71 -9.35
CA ILE A 48 23.42 -6.55 -10.40
C ILE A 48 24.03 -5.91 -11.65
N ARG A 49 24.89 -4.90 -11.50
CA ARG A 49 25.57 -4.24 -12.63
C ARG A 49 26.51 -5.20 -13.35
N SER A 50 27.34 -5.95 -12.61
CA SER A 50 28.23 -6.95 -13.21
C SER A 50 27.44 -8.04 -13.92
N LEU A 51 26.34 -8.54 -13.29
CA LEU A 51 25.48 -9.53 -13.91
C LEU A 51 24.85 -9.01 -15.20
N ALA A 52 24.40 -7.75 -15.23
CA ALA A 52 23.82 -7.12 -16.41
C ALA A 52 24.83 -7.00 -17.55
N ALA A 53 26.11 -6.75 -17.25
CA ALA A 53 27.17 -6.64 -18.23
C ALA A 53 27.60 -8.01 -18.79
N ASP A 54 27.71 -9.03 -17.93
CA ASP A 54 28.42 -10.26 -18.22
C ASP A 54 27.52 -11.49 -18.35
N ILE A 55 26.21 -11.38 -18.23
CA ILE A 55 25.25 -12.51 -18.23
C ILE A 55 25.35 -13.38 -19.48
N HIS A 56 25.75 -12.78 -20.62
CA HIS A 56 25.89 -13.46 -21.90
C HIS A 56 27.15 -14.31 -21.99
N THR A 57 28.12 -14.08 -21.09
CA THR A 57 29.41 -14.79 -21.06
C THR A 57 29.42 -15.94 -20.07
N LEU A 58 28.35 -16.08 -19.26
CA LEU A 58 28.26 -17.12 -18.24
C LEU A 58 28.15 -18.51 -18.87
N ALA A 59 29.03 -19.38 -18.46
CA ALA A 59 28.99 -20.80 -18.88
C ALA A 59 27.73 -21.47 -18.26
N PRO A 60 27.01 -22.30 -19.06
CA PRO A 60 25.80 -22.97 -18.57
C PRO A 60 26.01 -23.79 -17.29
N GLN A 61 27.19 -24.36 -17.11
CA GLN A 61 27.54 -25.18 -15.94
C GLN A 61 27.59 -24.37 -14.66
N SER A 62 27.94 -23.08 -14.72
CA SER A 62 28.01 -22.19 -13.57
C SER A 62 26.70 -21.42 -13.28
N ALA A 63 25.75 -21.46 -14.20
CA ALA A 63 24.54 -20.65 -14.12
C ALA A 63 23.73 -20.89 -12.82
N SER A 64 23.60 -22.15 -12.39
CA SER A 64 22.88 -22.51 -11.18
C SER A 64 23.56 -21.96 -9.91
N ALA A 65 24.88 -22.13 -9.80
CA ALA A 65 25.65 -21.64 -8.66
C ALA A 65 25.67 -20.11 -8.60
N VAL A 66 25.77 -19.44 -9.76
CA VAL A 66 25.66 -17.98 -9.86
C VAL A 66 24.26 -17.52 -9.43
N ALA A 67 23.19 -18.17 -9.89
CA ALA A 67 21.82 -17.82 -9.52
C ALA A 67 21.56 -17.94 -8.01
N GLU A 68 22.13 -18.96 -7.37
CA GLU A 68 22.05 -19.13 -5.92
C GLU A 68 22.81 -18.02 -5.19
N SER A 69 24.04 -17.72 -5.60
CA SER A 69 24.86 -16.64 -5.01
C SER A 69 24.21 -15.27 -5.18
N VAL A 70 23.66 -15.00 -6.36
CA VAL A 70 22.87 -13.79 -6.66
C VAL A 70 21.70 -13.67 -5.69
N THR A 71 20.97 -14.75 -5.49
CA THR A 71 19.81 -14.77 -4.57
C THR A 71 20.24 -14.47 -3.14
N GLN A 72 21.33 -15.02 -2.67
CA GLN A 72 21.86 -14.77 -1.31
C GLN A 72 22.28 -13.31 -1.12
N ILE A 73 22.99 -12.72 -2.09
CA ILE A 73 23.40 -11.31 -2.04
C ILE A 73 22.19 -10.37 -2.06
N LEU A 74 21.18 -10.69 -2.89
CA LEU A 74 19.92 -9.94 -2.93
C LEU A 74 19.18 -9.97 -1.59
N VAL A 75 19.07 -11.16 -0.99
CA VAL A 75 18.47 -11.32 0.33
C VAL A 75 19.23 -10.51 1.38
N ALA A 76 20.56 -10.57 1.40
CA ALA A 76 21.38 -9.80 2.32
C ALA A 76 21.22 -8.28 2.12
N GLY A 77 21.19 -7.82 0.86
CA GLY A 77 20.95 -6.41 0.53
C GLY A 77 19.57 -5.93 0.97
N LEU A 78 18.54 -6.71 0.73
CA LEU A 78 17.17 -6.39 1.14
C LEU A 78 17.00 -6.48 2.67
N ALA A 79 17.62 -7.45 3.33
CA ALA A 79 17.58 -7.59 4.79
C ALA A 79 18.29 -6.42 5.52
N SER A 80 19.23 -5.72 4.85
CA SER A 80 19.89 -4.55 5.39
C SER A 80 19.02 -3.28 5.38
N LEU A 81 17.87 -3.30 4.68
CA LEU A 81 16.98 -2.14 4.64
C LEU A 81 16.33 -1.88 6.00
N PRO A 82 16.14 -0.60 6.39
CA PRO A 82 15.45 -0.24 7.63
C PRO A 82 14.05 -0.88 7.73
N ALA A 83 13.37 -1.07 6.61
CA ALA A 83 12.07 -1.73 6.55
C ALA A 83 12.14 -3.22 6.96
N ALA A 84 13.23 -3.92 6.60
CA ALA A 84 13.46 -5.32 6.98
C ALA A 84 13.87 -5.48 8.45
N GLN A 85 14.46 -4.45 9.04
CA GLN A 85 14.97 -4.43 10.42
C GLN A 85 13.94 -3.95 11.45
N ARG A 86 12.68 -3.76 11.03
CA ARG A 86 11.61 -3.35 11.94
C ARG A 86 11.45 -4.37 13.07
N THR A 87 11.25 -3.85 14.28
CA THR A 87 11.02 -4.70 15.46
C THR A 87 9.76 -5.54 15.32
N PRO A 88 9.65 -6.71 15.97
CA PRO A 88 8.43 -7.52 15.98
C PRO A 88 7.18 -6.73 16.39
N VAL A 89 7.34 -5.71 17.23
CA VAL A 89 6.25 -4.81 17.67
C VAL A 89 5.78 -3.94 16.51
N SER A 90 6.71 -3.34 15.74
CA SER A 90 6.35 -2.50 14.58
C SER A 90 5.78 -3.32 13.42
N GLN A 91 6.25 -4.55 13.23
CA GLN A 91 5.71 -5.49 12.25
C GLN A 91 4.28 -5.89 12.61
N ARG A 92 4.02 -6.20 13.90
CA ARG A 92 2.67 -6.51 14.39
C ARG A 92 1.72 -5.32 14.22
N ALA A 93 2.17 -4.11 14.52
CA ALA A 93 1.39 -2.90 14.31
C ALA A 93 1.04 -2.69 12.83
N ALA A 94 2.00 -2.86 11.93
CA ALA A 94 1.79 -2.77 10.48
C ALA A 94 0.81 -3.85 9.96
N TYR A 95 0.93 -5.08 10.43
CA TYR A 95 0.01 -6.17 10.11
C TYR A 95 -1.43 -5.84 10.58
N HIS A 96 -1.60 -5.46 11.84
CA HIS A 96 -2.92 -5.08 12.35
C HIS A 96 -3.51 -3.90 11.58
N ARG A 97 -2.70 -2.90 11.23
CA ARG A 97 -3.16 -1.78 10.42
C ARG A 97 -3.67 -2.24 9.05
N GLN A 98 -2.98 -3.14 8.37
CA GLN A 98 -3.42 -3.70 7.10
C GLN A 98 -4.76 -4.43 7.25
N GLN A 99 -4.93 -5.22 8.32
CA GLN A 99 -6.19 -5.89 8.65
C GLN A 99 -7.32 -4.89 8.92
N ILE A 100 -7.04 -3.82 9.66
CA ILE A 100 -7.99 -2.72 9.91
C ILE A 100 -8.44 -2.08 8.59
N GLN A 101 -7.50 -1.73 7.73
CA GLN A 101 -7.80 -1.12 6.43
C GLN A 101 -8.61 -2.05 5.52
N ALA A 102 -8.28 -3.33 5.47
CA ALA A 102 -9.00 -4.33 4.69
C ALA A 102 -10.45 -4.51 5.21
N CYS A 103 -10.62 -4.65 6.53
CA CYS A 103 -11.93 -4.75 7.18
C CYS A 103 -12.79 -3.53 6.87
N ILE A 104 -12.25 -2.32 7.01
CA ILE A 104 -12.98 -1.07 6.72
C ILE A 104 -13.35 -1.00 5.24
N ARG A 105 -12.45 -1.27 4.31
CA ARG A 105 -12.72 -1.22 2.87
C ARG A 105 -13.84 -2.18 2.44
N ALA A 106 -13.88 -3.36 3.01
CA ALA A 106 -14.92 -4.35 2.73
C ALA A 106 -16.32 -3.90 3.19
N ARG A 107 -16.39 -3.02 4.20
CA ARG A 107 -17.62 -2.65 4.90
C ARG A 107 -17.97 -1.16 4.77
N LEU A 108 -17.36 -0.42 3.86
CA LEU A 108 -17.58 1.04 3.69
C LEU A 108 -19.04 1.41 3.44
N HIS A 109 -19.81 0.51 2.83
CA HIS A 109 -21.23 0.68 2.51
C HIS A 109 -22.15 0.54 3.75
N GLU A 110 -21.65 -0.01 4.85
CA GLU A 110 -22.45 -0.18 6.07
C GLU A 110 -22.56 1.14 6.85
N PRO A 111 -23.79 1.69 7.06
CA PRO A 111 -23.96 2.95 7.79
C PRO A 111 -23.44 2.86 9.25
N GLY A 112 -23.57 1.67 9.87
CA GLY A 112 -23.14 1.41 11.25
C GLY A 112 -21.64 1.13 11.41
N LEU A 113 -20.83 1.21 10.34
CA LEU A 113 -19.39 1.01 10.43
C LEU A 113 -18.75 2.05 11.36
N SER A 114 -18.11 1.57 12.40
CA SER A 114 -17.50 2.39 13.46
C SER A 114 -16.19 1.76 13.92
N VAL A 115 -15.39 2.51 14.67
CA VAL A 115 -14.18 2.00 15.33
C VAL A 115 -14.49 0.78 16.20
N ALA A 116 -15.62 0.83 16.93
CA ALA A 116 -16.06 -0.27 17.78
C ALA A 116 -16.42 -1.53 16.99
N SER A 117 -17.15 -1.38 15.87
CA SER A 117 -17.51 -2.53 15.02
C SER A 117 -16.29 -3.16 14.33
N VAL A 118 -15.29 -2.36 13.96
CA VAL A 118 -14.02 -2.86 13.42
C VAL A 118 -13.21 -3.59 14.50
N ALA A 119 -13.16 -3.06 15.71
CA ALA A 119 -12.50 -3.68 16.85
C ALA A 119 -13.11 -5.06 17.19
N ALA A 120 -14.45 -5.13 17.21
CA ALA A 120 -15.18 -6.37 17.45
C ALA A 120 -14.90 -7.42 16.37
N GLU A 121 -14.95 -7.05 15.09
CA GLU A 121 -14.70 -7.92 13.96
C GLU A 121 -13.29 -8.53 14.01
N LEU A 122 -12.29 -7.68 14.29
CA LEU A 122 -10.89 -8.10 14.34
C LEU A 122 -10.51 -8.73 15.69
N ARG A 123 -11.45 -8.82 16.63
CA ARG A 123 -11.22 -9.31 18.00
C ARG A 123 -10.05 -8.60 18.69
N LEU A 124 -9.94 -7.30 18.47
CA LEU A 124 -8.92 -6.43 19.06
C LEU A 124 -9.54 -5.53 20.13
N ALA A 125 -8.78 -5.31 21.20
CA ALA A 125 -9.15 -4.27 22.12
C ALA A 125 -9.07 -2.87 21.44
N PRO A 126 -9.98 -1.92 21.70
CA PRO A 126 -9.93 -0.58 21.09
C PRO A 126 -8.57 0.11 21.25
N SER A 127 -7.92 -0.03 22.39
CA SER A 127 -6.57 0.51 22.62
C SER A 127 -5.49 -0.09 21.70
N SER A 128 -5.57 -1.39 21.42
CA SER A 128 -4.67 -2.08 20.49
C SER A 128 -4.90 -1.63 19.05
N LEU A 129 -6.16 -1.43 18.68
CA LEU A 129 -6.55 -0.93 17.37
C LEU A 129 -6.05 0.51 17.15
N HIS A 130 -6.23 1.41 18.11
CA HIS A 130 -5.69 2.77 18.06
C HIS A 130 -4.17 2.80 18.01
N ARG A 131 -3.47 1.98 18.80
CA ARG A 131 -2.01 1.88 18.80
C ARG A 131 -1.48 1.41 17.44
N ALA A 132 -2.12 0.39 16.85
CA ALA A 132 -1.76 -0.10 15.53
C ALA A 132 -1.96 0.97 14.45
N TRP A 133 -2.99 1.78 14.59
CA TRP A 133 -3.30 2.88 13.68
C TRP A 133 -2.27 4.00 13.75
N GLN A 134 -1.92 4.47 14.95
CA GLN A 134 -0.98 5.57 15.16
C GLN A 134 0.47 5.22 14.83
N GLY A 135 0.87 3.96 14.97
CA GLY A 135 2.25 3.52 14.78
C GLY A 135 2.79 3.56 13.33
N ALA A 136 2.01 4.02 12.34
CA ALA A 136 2.38 3.99 10.94
C ALA A 136 2.42 5.35 10.23
N GLY A 137 2.41 6.46 10.97
CA GLY A 137 2.78 7.79 10.44
C GLY A 137 1.79 8.50 9.53
N GLU A 138 0.61 7.95 9.23
CA GLU A 138 -0.47 8.70 8.58
C GLU A 138 -1.27 9.43 9.65
N GLY A 139 -1.34 10.76 9.55
CA GLY A 139 -2.11 11.59 10.47
C GLY A 139 -3.61 11.26 10.41
N GLY A 140 -4.31 11.48 11.54
CA GLY A 140 -5.76 11.34 11.63
C GLY A 140 -6.23 10.07 12.33
N THR A 141 -7.52 10.04 12.63
CA THR A 141 -8.20 8.96 13.32
C THR A 141 -8.73 7.91 12.36
N ILE A 142 -9.02 6.71 12.86
CA ILE A 142 -9.70 5.66 12.07
C ILE A 142 -11.06 6.16 11.54
N ALA A 143 -11.78 6.94 12.34
CA ALA A 143 -13.07 7.51 11.95
C ALA A 143 -12.91 8.47 10.76
N GLU A 144 -11.95 9.39 10.81
CA GLU A 144 -11.64 10.29 9.70
C GLU A 144 -11.23 9.50 8.44
N TRP A 145 -10.48 8.42 8.62
CA TRP A 145 -10.09 7.57 7.49
C TRP A 145 -11.31 6.86 6.86
N ILE A 146 -12.25 6.35 7.66
CA ILE A 146 -13.52 5.77 7.16
C ILE A 146 -14.26 6.81 6.32
N TRP A 147 -14.43 8.02 6.84
CA TRP A 147 -15.11 9.11 6.13
C TRP A 147 -14.39 9.48 4.83
N ALA A 148 -13.06 9.56 4.87
CA ALA A 148 -12.25 9.83 3.69
C ALA A 148 -12.44 8.75 2.60
N GLN A 149 -12.40 7.47 2.98
CA GLN A 149 -12.60 6.36 2.03
C GLN A 149 -14.01 6.33 1.43
N ARG A 150 -15.03 6.66 2.22
CA ARG A 150 -16.42 6.79 1.74
C ARG A 150 -16.55 7.93 0.72
N LEU A 151 -15.95 9.08 0.99
CA LEU A 151 -15.95 10.21 0.07
C LEU A 151 -15.21 9.89 -1.23
N ASP A 152 -14.05 9.22 -1.15
CA ASP A 152 -13.28 8.79 -2.32
C ASP A 152 -14.04 7.77 -3.18
N ALA A 153 -14.77 6.86 -2.54
CA ALA A 153 -15.63 5.89 -3.23
C ALA A 153 -16.83 6.57 -3.91
N ALA A 154 -17.52 7.46 -3.20
CA ALA A 154 -18.62 8.25 -3.77
C ALA A 154 -18.16 9.12 -4.95
N ARG A 155 -16.96 9.72 -4.86
CA ARG A 155 -16.35 10.47 -5.96
C ARG A 155 -16.16 9.62 -7.21
N ARG A 156 -15.66 8.40 -7.06
CA ARG A 156 -15.49 7.46 -8.20
C ARG A 156 -16.82 7.13 -8.85
N ASP A 157 -17.87 6.89 -8.06
CA ASP A 157 -19.20 6.60 -8.58
C ASP A 157 -19.83 7.82 -9.28
N LEU A 158 -19.61 9.03 -8.75
CA LEU A 158 -20.08 10.27 -9.36
C LEU A 158 -19.45 10.52 -10.74
N CYS A 159 -18.18 10.16 -10.91
CA CYS A 159 -17.45 10.26 -12.18
C CYS A 159 -17.70 9.07 -13.13
N ASN A 160 -18.40 8.03 -12.70
CA ASN A 160 -18.64 6.85 -13.52
C ASN A 160 -19.90 7.03 -14.39
N PRO A 161 -19.78 7.03 -15.74
CA PRO A 161 -20.93 7.16 -16.61
C PRO A 161 -22.01 6.10 -16.37
N ALA A 162 -21.65 4.88 -15.98
CA ALA A 162 -22.59 3.81 -15.67
C ALA A 162 -23.47 4.11 -14.44
N GLN A 163 -23.08 5.06 -13.59
CA GLN A 163 -23.83 5.46 -12.40
C GLN A 163 -24.65 6.76 -12.62
N ARG A 164 -24.70 7.31 -13.82
CA ARG A 164 -25.39 8.59 -14.11
C ARG A 164 -26.89 8.57 -13.77
N ALA A 165 -27.54 7.43 -13.92
CA ALA A 165 -28.96 7.26 -13.59
C ALA A 165 -29.26 7.34 -12.08
N ARG A 166 -28.26 7.16 -11.21
CA ARG A 166 -28.44 7.23 -9.75
C ARG A 166 -28.39 8.66 -9.28
N SER A 167 -29.26 9.03 -8.33
CA SER A 167 -29.19 10.34 -7.69
C SER A 167 -27.93 10.48 -6.83
N ILE A 168 -27.48 11.72 -6.58
CA ILE A 168 -26.33 12.00 -5.72
C ILE A 168 -26.57 11.48 -4.31
N SER A 169 -27.79 11.65 -3.79
CA SER A 169 -28.18 11.12 -2.48
C SER A 169 -28.16 9.58 -2.44
N ALA A 170 -28.62 8.92 -3.52
CA ALA A 170 -28.54 7.45 -3.60
C ALA A 170 -27.12 6.93 -3.60
N ILE A 171 -26.18 7.63 -4.23
CA ILE A 171 -24.74 7.30 -4.17
C ILE A 171 -24.20 7.54 -2.75
N ALA A 172 -24.53 8.68 -2.11
CA ALA A 172 -24.10 8.97 -0.76
C ALA A 172 -24.58 7.89 0.23
N PHE A 173 -25.88 7.52 0.18
CA PHE A 173 -26.46 6.49 1.05
C PHE A 173 -25.85 5.10 0.79
N ALA A 174 -25.54 4.75 -0.46
CA ALA A 174 -24.87 3.51 -0.79
C ALA A 174 -23.46 3.41 -0.17
N TRP A 175 -22.81 4.53 0.09
CA TRP A 175 -21.52 4.58 0.76
C TRP A 175 -21.64 4.91 2.26
N GLY A 176 -22.79 4.63 2.86
CA GLY A 176 -22.99 4.66 4.31
C GLY A 176 -23.13 6.07 4.90
N PHE A 177 -23.46 7.07 4.10
CA PHE A 177 -23.92 8.36 4.62
C PHE A 177 -25.39 8.27 4.99
N ASN A 178 -25.78 8.89 6.09
CA ASN A 178 -27.18 8.92 6.55
C ASN A 178 -27.87 10.26 6.23
N ASP A 179 -27.11 11.26 5.80
CA ASP A 179 -27.58 12.62 5.53
C ASP A 179 -26.89 13.17 4.27
N ALA A 180 -27.69 13.53 3.27
CA ALA A 180 -27.22 14.09 2.02
C ALA A 180 -26.61 15.50 2.16
N ALA A 181 -27.09 16.29 3.13
CA ALA A 181 -26.55 17.62 3.39
C ALA A 181 -25.17 17.51 4.06
N HIS A 182 -25.02 16.59 5.02
CA HIS A 182 -23.72 16.29 5.62
C HIS A 182 -22.74 15.79 4.57
N PHE A 183 -23.16 14.84 3.71
CA PHE A 183 -22.35 14.36 2.60
C PHE A 183 -21.85 15.51 1.71
N SER A 184 -22.74 16.40 1.28
CA SER A 184 -22.40 17.48 0.35
C SER A 184 -21.40 18.45 0.97
N ARG A 185 -21.54 18.78 2.27
CA ARG A 185 -20.59 19.63 3.00
C ARG A 185 -19.22 18.95 3.12
N ALA A 186 -19.19 17.69 3.56
CA ALA A 186 -17.95 16.92 3.71
C ALA A 186 -17.23 16.72 2.35
N PHE A 187 -17.99 16.47 1.29
CA PHE A 187 -17.47 16.30 -0.06
C PHE A 187 -16.81 17.61 -0.55
N ARG A 188 -17.50 18.74 -0.39
CA ARG A 188 -16.96 20.05 -0.78
C ARG A 188 -15.72 20.43 0.03
N ALA A 189 -15.71 20.14 1.33
CA ALA A 189 -14.54 20.37 2.18
C ALA A 189 -13.31 19.55 1.72
N ARG A 190 -13.52 18.32 1.24
CA ARG A 190 -12.43 17.43 0.82
C ARG A 190 -11.95 17.69 -0.61
N PHE A 191 -12.86 17.98 -1.55
CA PHE A 191 -12.54 18.04 -2.98
C PHE A 191 -12.62 19.44 -3.58
N GLY A 192 -13.02 20.45 -2.81
CA GLY A 192 -13.10 21.85 -3.25
C GLY A 192 -14.32 22.20 -4.12
N CYS A 193 -15.12 21.20 -4.56
CA CYS A 193 -16.31 21.39 -5.39
C CYS A 193 -17.50 20.61 -4.84
N ALA A 194 -18.72 21.00 -5.25
CA ALA A 194 -19.90 20.23 -4.85
C ALA A 194 -20.01 18.93 -5.65
N PRO A 195 -20.68 17.88 -5.11
CA PRO A 195 -20.89 16.62 -5.82
C PRO A 195 -21.57 16.77 -7.18
N ARG A 196 -22.47 17.76 -7.32
CA ARG A 196 -23.16 18.07 -8.56
C ARG A 196 -22.18 18.62 -9.61
N ASP A 197 -21.37 19.59 -9.20
CA ASP A 197 -20.41 20.24 -10.11
C ASP A 197 -19.43 19.20 -10.68
N LEU A 198 -18.96 18.26 -9.84
CA LEU A 198 -18.08 17.18 -10.28
C LEU A 198 -18.76 16.24 -11.27
N ARG A 199 -20.04 15.90 -11.05
CA ARG A 199 -20.79 15.03 -11.95
C ARG A 199 -21.02 15.67 -13.32
N ASP A 200 -21.28 16.99 -13.35
CA ASP A 200 -21.55 17.73 -14.59
C ASP A 200 -20.28 17.87 -15.45
N LEU A 201 -19.09 17.73 -14.84
CA LEU A 201 -17.78 17.75 -15.50
C LEU A 201 -17.31 16.37 -15.99
N ALA A 202 -17.94 15.27 -15.57
CA ALA A 202 -17.55 13.89 -15.86
C ALA A 202 -18.47 13.25 -16.91
#